data_51d477e040d81afe3dabc863158d0bfc
#
_entry.id   51d477e040d81afe3dabc863158d0bfc
#
_cell.length_a   1.000
_cell.length_b   1.000
_cell.length_c   1.000
_cell.angle_alpha   90.00
_cell.angle_beta   90.00
_cell.angle_gamma   90.00
#
_symmetry.space_group_name_H-M   'P 1'
#
loop_
_entity.id
_entity.type
_entity.pdbx_description
1 polymer ?
#
loop_
_entity_poly.entity_id
_entity_poly.type
_entity_poly.pdbx_seq_one_letter_code
_entity_poly.pdbx_strand_id
1 'polypeptide(L)'
;MSTPEQSTNQKGLQGPENHPGEAHLAQPNESPRRDFLKGLSVTAVALAAIPAHSGSAQAQAANRPPIQPESKPMSFTLPDLPYAHDALQPFMSKETLEYHHDKHHLAYVTNGNNLLKGTEWEGKSLEDIVKGSFGKNAGLFNNAGQHYNHMHFWKWMKPNGGGAIPGKLEKAIIDGVGSIDKMKEEFIQAGVTQFGSGWCWLAVKDGKVIVTKSANGESPLVTGAKPILGCDVWEHSYYIDYRNRRPDYLKAFIENLVNWAYVEEMYEAAIK
;
A
#
# COMPACT_ATOMS: atom_id res chain seq x y z
N MET A 1 -17.74 -22.04 -73.28
CA MET A 1 -18.67 -23.15 -73.04
C MET A 1 -18.94 -23.16 -71.57
N SER A 2 -20.09 -22.62 -71.18
CA SER A 2 -21.12 -23.19 -70.29
C SER A 2 -20.83 -23.07 -68.80
N THR A 3 -21.41 -22.02 -68.20
CA THR A 3 -21.98 -22.02 -66.84
C THR A 3 -23.11 -23.03 -66.74
N PRO A 4 -23.49 -23.54 -65.52
CA PRO A 4 -24.73 -23.05 -64.93
C PRO A 4 -24.68 -22.71 -63.44
N GLU A 5 -25.37 -21.71 -63.13
CA GLU A 5 -26.36 -21.27 -62.14
C GLU A 5 -27.04 -22.29 -61.22
N GLN A 6 -27.51 -21.70 -60.12
CA GLN A 6 -28.61 -22.05 -59.20
C GLN A 6 -28.16 -22.80 -57.93
N SER A 7 -28.69 -22.51 -56.70
CA SER A 7 -29.99 -21.93 -56.32
C SER A 7 -29.95 -21.60 -54.82
N THR A 8 -30.64 -20.55 -54.47
CA THR A 8 -31.13 -20.10 -53.16
C THR A 8 -31.72 -21.18 -52.30
N ASN A 9 -31.44 -21.13 -50.98
CA ASN A 9 -32.44 -21.48 -49.97
C ASN A 9 -32.28 -20.69 -48.70
N GLN A 10 -33.08 -19.64 -48.54
CA GLN A 10 -33.38 -18.97 -47.28
C GLN A 10 -34.37 -19.83 -46.50
N LYS A 11 -33.98 -20.24 -45.31
CA LYS A 11 -34.97 -20.61 -44.26
C LYS A 11 -34.70 -19.77 -43.03
N GLY A 12 -35.63 -18.80 -42.82
CA GLY A 12 -35.76 -18.07 -41.60
C GLY A 12 -36.17 -19.01 -40.45
N LEU A 13 -35.50 -18.80 -39.32
CA LEU A 13 -35.95 -19.29 -38.04
C LEU A 13 -36.12 -18.07 -37.12
N GLN A 14 -37.37 -17.68 -36.94
CA GLN A 14 -37.78 -16.75 -35.87
C GLN A 14 -37.60 -17.48 -34.52
N GLY A 15 -36.74 -16.92 -33.66
CA GLY A 15 -36.70 -17.28 -32.25
C GLY A 15 -37.57 -16.33 -31.43
N PRO A 16 -38.10 -16.75 -30.29
CA PRO A 16 -39.11 -16.00 -29.55
C PRO A 16 -38.55 -14.78 -28.85
N GLU A 17 -39.26 -13.66 -28.98
CA GLU A 17 -39.10 -12.46 -28.20
C GLU A 17 -39.42 -12.74 -26.72
N ASN A 18 -38.43 -12.69 -25.85
CA ASN A 18 -38.62 -12.62 -24.42
C ASN A 18 -38.41 -11.18 -23.96
N HIS A 19 -39.48 -10.50 -23.61
CA HIS A 19 -39.46 -9.28 -22.84
C HIS A 19 -39.00 -9.58 -21.42
N PRO A 20 -37.97 -8.94 -20.88
CA PRO A 20 -37.72 -9.01 -19.43
C PRO A 20 -38.67 -8.02 -18.73
N GLY A 21 -39.42 -8.56 -17.80
CA GLY A 21 -40.32 -7.82 -16.92
C GLY A 21 -39.55 -6.79 -16.09
N GLU A 22 -40.23 -5.68 -15.84
CA GLU A 22 -39.83 -4.61 -14.94
C GLU A 22 -39.52 -5.15 -13.55
N ALA A 23 -38.24 -5.08 -13.17
CA ALA A 23 -37.82 -5.29 -11.80
C ALA A 23 -38.12 -4.02 -10.99
N HIS A 24 -39.12 -4.13 -10.09
CA HIS A 24 -39.38 -3.15 -9.05
C HIS A 24 -38.09 -2.86 -8.27
N LEU A 25 -37.60 -1.62 -8.38
CA LEU A 25 -36.55 -1.08 -7.52
C LEU A 25 -37.09 -0.95 -6.10
N ALA A 26 -36.67 -1.85 -5.23
CA ALA A 26 -36.88 -1.73 -3.80
C ALA A 26 -36.11 -0.52 -3.28
N GLN A 27 -36.82 0.41 -2.67
CA GLN A 27 -36.30 1.60 -2.00
C GLN A 27 -35.39 1.15 -0.83
N PRO A 28 -34.25 1.81 -0.58
CA PRO A 28 -33.43 1.49 0.59
C PRO A 28 -34.15 1.93 1.85
N ASN A 29 -34.28 0.99 2.76
CA ASN A 29 -34.84 1.14 4.10
C ASN A 29 -33.99 2.12 4.90
N GLU A 30 -34.51 3.29 5.23
CA GLU A 30 -33.90 4.25 6.14
C GLU A 30 -33.81 3.64 7.54
N SER A 31 -32.62 3.30 8.00
CA SER A 31 -32.36 2.97 9.39
C SER A 31 -32.38 4.25 10.24
N PRO A 32 -33.01 4.25 11.42
CA PRO A 32 -33.16 5.45 12.25
C PRO A 32 -31.85 5.79 12.95
N ARG A 33 -31.15 6.79 12.42
CA ARG A 33 -30.10 7.51 13.15
C ARG A 33 -30.73 8.58 14.01
N ARG A 34 -31.25 8.23 15.17
CA ARG A 34 -31.56 9.16 16.28
C ARG A 34 -31.94 8.32 17.50
N ASP A 35 -30.97 8.19 18.44
CA ASP A 35 -31.18 8.07 19.89
C ASP A 35 -29.91 7.57 20.60
N PHE A 36 -28.83 8.37 20.50
CA PHE A 36 -27.63 8.10 21.31
C PHE A 36 -27.09 9.40 22.00
N LEU A 37 -28.00 10.24 22.48
CA LEU A 37 -27.62 11.39 23.30
C LEU A 37 -28.69 11.67 24.37
N LYS A 38 -28.87 10.76 25.32
CA LYS A 38 -29.52 11.08 26.63
C LYS A 38 -28.96 10.14 27.68
N GLY A 39 -28.08 10.65 28.55
CA GLY A 39 -27.60 9.90 29.72
C GLY A 39 -26.27 10.37 30.27
N LEU A 40 -26.10 11.66 30.48
CA LEU A 40 -25.04 12.18 31.34
C LEU A 40 -25.70 12.67 32.64
N SER A 41 -25.80 11.77 33.63
CA SER A 41 -26.12 12.13 35.01
C SER A 41 -24.88 12.69 35.70
N VAL A 42 -24.92 13.94 36.07
CA VAL A 42 -23.92 14.61 36.89
C VAL A 42 -24.08 14.15 38.33
N THR A 43 -23.14 13.34 38.82
CA THR A 43 -23.07 13.01 40.26
C THR A 43 -22.12 13.98 40.92
N ALA A 44 -22.66 14.83 41.74
CA ALA A 44 -21.90 15.73 42.61
C ALA A 44 -21.20 14.91 43.72
N VAL A 45 -19.87 14.99 43.77
CA VAL A 45 -19.07 14.40 44.87
C VAL A 45 -18.81 15.47 45.91
N ALA A 46 -19.34 15.24 47.10
CA ALA A 46 -19.13 16.07 48.27
C ALA A 46 -17.66 16.01 48.74
N LEU A 47 -17.07 17.17 49.00
CA LEU A 47 -15.76 17.31 49.66
C LEU A 47 -15.91 16.95 51.15
N ALA A 48 -15.30 15.85 51.55
CA ALA A 48 -15.07 15.54 52.97
C ALA A 48 -13.66 15.99 53.36
N ALA A 49 -13.56 16.84 54.37
CA ALA A 49 -12.33 17.33 54.96
C ALA A 49 -11.60 16.21 55.72
N ILE A 50 -10.30 16.00 55.41
CA ILE A 50 -9.41 15.07 56.14
C ILE A 50 -8.56 15.86 57.11
N PRO A 51 -8.44 15.46 58.40
CA PRO A 51 -7.60 16.14 59.38
C PRO A 51 -6.11 15.85 59.15
N ALA A 52 -5.29 16.90 59.31
CA ALA A 52 -3.82 16.81 59.18
C ALA A 52 -3.25 16.03 60.38
N HIS A 53 -2.61 14.89 60.07
CA HIS A 53 -1.70 14.23 61.02
C HIS A 53 -0.25 14.52 60.59
N SER A 54 0.44 15.30 61.41
CA SER A 54 1.88 15.53 61.34
C SER A 54 2.60 14.26 61.88
N GLY A 55 3.01 13.40 60.95
CA GLY A 55 3.87 12.29 61.19
C GLY A 55 5.20 12.46 60.45
N SER A 56 6.29 12.61 61.23
CA SER A 56 7.66 12.64 60.71
C SER A 56 8.01 11.33 59.99
N ALA A 57 8.08 11.35 58.68
CA ALA A 57 8.57 10.22 57.90
C ALA A 57 10.08 10.33 57.69
N GLN A 58 10.82 9.50 58.43
CA GLN A 58 12.23 9.20 58.21
C GLN A 58 12.40 8.61 56.81
N ALA A 59 13.41 9.14 56.14
CA ALA A 59 13.82 8.69 54.80
C ALA A 59 14.23 7.21 54.79
N GLN A 60 13.47 6.39 54.12
CA GLN A 60 13.97 5.11 53.58
C GLN A 60 14.37 5.31 52.13
N ALA A 61 15.62 5.78 51.94
CA ALA A 61 16.32 5.65 50.69
C ALA A 61 16.87 4.22 50.61
N ALA A 62 16.15 3.30 49.99
CA ALA A 62 16.64 1.97 49.75
C ALA A 62 16.17 1.43 48.40
N ASN A 63 17.13 1.27 47.48
CA ASN A 63 17.12 0.38 46.32
C ASN A 63 15.93 0.51 45.35
N ARG A 64 15.88 1.62 44.62
CA ARG A 64 15.31 1.56 43.27
C ARG A 64 16.37 0.96 42.35
N PRO A 65 16.06 -0.14 41.63
CA PRO A 65 16.93 -0.57 40.54
C PRO A 65 17.05 0.59 39.53
N PRO A 66 18.21 0.75 38.89
CA PRO A 66 18.37 1.81 37.89
C PRO A 66 17.25 1.68 36.86
N ILE A 67 16.50 2.76 36.69
CA ILE A 67 15.52 2.88 35.61
C ILE A 67 16.33 2.72 34.33
N GLN A 68 16.29 1.53 33.73
CA GLN A 68 16.77 1.37 32.37
C GLN A 68 15.94 2.33 31.50
N PRO A 69 16.57 3.10 30.60
CA PRO A 69 15.81 3.91 29.68
C PRO A 69 14.88 2.96 28.92
N GLU A 70 13.56 3.09 29.20
CA GLU A 70 12.55 2.37 28.42
C GLU A 70 12.81 2.75 26.95
N SER A 71 13.31 1.80 26.19
CA SER A 71 13.40 1.95 24.74
C SER A 71 11.98 2.21 24.28
N LYS A 72 11.72 3.46 23.85
CA LYS A 72 10.40 3.86 23.33
C LYS A 72 10.01 2.83 22.30
N PRO A 73 8.86 2.15 22.44
CA PRO A 73 8.48 1.13 21.48
C PRO A 73 8.51 1.73 20.10
N MET A 74 9.20 1.06 19.15
CA MET A 74 9.26 1.53 17.77
C MET A 74 7.84 1.50 17.21
N SER A 75 7.27 2.67 16.98
CA SER A 75 5.95 2.85 16.39
C SER A 75 6.11 3.26 14.93
N PHE A 76 5.13 2.94 14.11
CA PHE A 76 5.08 3.43 12.72
C PHE A 76 4.95 4.95 12.74
N THR A 77 5.68 5.59 11.85
CA THR A 77 5.64 7.06 11.67
C THR A 77 5.45 7.36 10.19
N LEU A 78 4.47 8.23 9.88
CA LEU A 78 4.31 8.71 8.51
C LEU A 78 5.57 9.52 8.13
N PRO A 79 6.35 9.10 7.12
CA PRO A 79 7.49 9.89 6.66
C PRO A 79 7.01 11.12 5.90
N ASP A 80 7.77 12.20 5.93
CA ASP A 80 7.54 13.32 5.02
C ASP A 80 7.76 12.89 3.56
N LEU A 81 7.01 13.49 2.62
CA LEU A 81 7.29 13.33 1.20
C LEU A 81 8.65 13.96 0.87
N PRO A 82 9.51 13.29 0.05
CA PRO A 82 10.79 13.86 -0.35
C PRO A 82 10.68 14.99 -1.39
N TYR A 83 9.48 15.41 -1.74
CA TYR A 83 9.15 16.47 -2.71
C TYR A 83 7.79 17.09 -2.37
N ALA A 84 7.48 18.26 -2.94
CA ALA A 84 6.18 18.91 -2.78
C ALA A 84 5.07 18.07 -3.44
N HIS A 85 3.82 18.18 -2.94
CA HIS A 85 2.68 17.41 -3.46
C HIS A 85 2.39 17.61 -4.95
N ASP A 86 2.77 18.73 -5.52
CA ASP A 86 2.58 19.04 -6.95
C ASP A 86 3.81 18.75 -7.84
N ALA A 87 4.90 18.28 -7.25
CA ALA A 87 6.18 18.13 -7.94
C ALA A 87 6.23 16.99 -8.96
N LEU A 88 5.28 16.06 -8.91
CA LEU A 88 5.21 14.93 -9.85
C LEU A 88 4.29 15.18 -11.04
N GLN A 89 3.71 16.38 -11.14
CA GLN A 89 2.91 16.77 -12.30
C GLN A 89 3.76 16.81 -13.59
N PRO A 90 3.20 16.50 -14.75
CA PRO A 90 1.77 16.19 -15.01
C PRO A 90 1.39 14.72 -14.82
N PHE A 91 2.29 13.86 -14.35
CA PHE A 91 2.12 12.41 -14.30
C PHE A 91 1.40 11.90 -13.06
N MET A 92 1.41 12.66 -11.97
CA MET A 92 0.66 12.40 -10.75
C MET A 92 0.26 13.75 -10.16
N SER A 93 -1.03 13.95 -9.94
CA SER A 93 -1.57 15.22 -9.47
C SER A 93 -1.30 15.45 -7.98
N LYS A 94 -1.36 16.73 -7.58
CA LYS A 94 -1.35 17.14 -6.18
C LYS A 94 -2.48 16.45 -5.40
N GLU A 95 -3.68 16.40 -5.96
CA GLU A 95 -4.84 15.76 -5.33
C GLU A 95 -4.57 14.28 -5.05
N THR A 96 -4.01 13.54 -6.01
CA THR A 96 -3.62 12.15 -5.81
C THR A 96 -2.65 12.00 -4.64
N LEU A 97 -1.61 12.84 -4.54
CA LEU A 97 -0.65 12.76 -3.44
C LEU A 97 -1.26 13.15 -2.08
N GLU A 98 -2.11 14.18 -2.02
CA GLU A 98 -2.82 14.57 -0.78
C GLU A 98 -3.72 13.45 -0.25
N TYR A 99 -4.40 12.70 -1.13
CA TYR A 99 -5.18 11.54 -0.70
C TYR A 99 -4.30 10.33 -0.40
N HIS A 100 -3.35 10.03 -1.27
CA HIS A 100 -2.57 8.79 -1.18
C HIS A 100 -1.60 8.82 0.01
N HIS A 101 -0.87 9.93 0.21
CA HIS A 101 0.04 10.09 1.36
C HIS A 101 -0.70 10.50 2.63
N ASP A 102 -1.42 11.64 2.61
CA ASP A 102 -1.93 12.25 3.84
C ASP A 102 -3.20 11.57 4.39
N LYS A 103 -3.84 10.69 3.62
CA LYS A 103 -5.01 9.93 4.05
C LYS A 103 -4.75 8.43 4.08
N HIS A 104 -4.43 7.80 2.94
CA HIS A 104 -4.27 6.33 2.88
C HIS A 104 -3.04 5.87 3.66
N HIS A 105 -1.85 6.43 3.41
CA HIS A 105 -0.65 6.04 4.14
C HIS A 105 -0.76 6.37 5.63
N LEU A 106 -1.28 7.55 5.99
CA LEU A 106 -1.54 7.92 7.38
C LEU A 106 -2.49 6.94 8.08
N ALA A 107 -3.52 6.44 7.37
CA ALA A 107 -4.44 5.45 7.93
C ALA A 107 -3.72 4.12 8.22
N TYR A 108 -2.84 3.65 7.34
CA TYR A 108 -2.03 2.45 7.60
C TYR A 108 -1.11 2.62 8.81
N VAL A 109 -0.48 3.77 8.97
CA VAL A 109 0.34 4.12 10.14
C VAL A 109 -0.50 4.09 11.42
N THR A 110 -1.64 4.77 11.42
CA THR A 110 -2.52 4.88 12.59
C THR A 110 -3.08 3.51 13.00
N ASN A 111 -3.64 2.79 12.04
CA ASN A 111 -4.23 1.47 12.28
C ASN A 111 -3.16 0.44 12.67
N GLY A 112 -2.02 0.46 11.98
CA GLY A 112 -0.89 -0.40 12.27
C GLY A 112 -0.37 -0.23 13.69
N ASN A 113 -0.20 1.02 14.16
CA ASN A 113 0.19 1.32 15.54
C ASN A 113 -0.83 0.82 16.56
N ASN A 114 -2.13 0.92 16.27
CA ASN A 114 -3.16 0.42 17.17
C ASN A 114 -3.15 -1.11 17.26
N LEU A 115 -2.91 -1.80 16.14
CA LEU A 115 -2.87 -3.25 16.06
C LEU A 115 -1.56 -3.85 16.57
N LEU A 116 -0.47 -3.06 16.61
CA LEU A 116 0.84 -3.50 17.08
C LEU A 116 0.92 -3.59 18.61
N LYS A 117 0.16 -2.72 19.32
CA LYS A 117 0.19 -2.65 20.80
C LYS A 117 -0.12 -3.98 21.45
N GLY A 118 0.76 -4.39 22.40
CA GLY A 118 0.61 -5.63 23.15
C GLY A 118 0.85 -6.91 22.36
N THR A 119 1.35 -6.81 21.12
CA THR A 119 1.73 -7.99 20.34
C THR A 119 3.20 -8.39 20.58
N GLU A 120 3.56 -9.61 20.22
CA GLU A 120 4.95 -10.10 20.24
C GLU A 120 5.90 -9.35 19.30
N TRP A 121 5.38 -8.53 18.41
CA TRP A 121 6.14 -7.72 17.44
C TRP A 121 6.37 -6.28 17.90
N GLU A 122 5.79 -5.85 19.02
CA GLU A 122 6.02 -4.51 19.57
C GLU A 122 7.52 -4.30 19.84
N GLY A 123 8.07 -3.17 19.37
CA GLY A 123 9.51 -2.86 19.49
C GLY A 123 10.41 -3.50 18.44
N LYS A 124 9.89 -4.34 17.53
CA LYS A 124 10.66 -4.93 16.42
C LYS A 124 10.75 -3.98 15.22
N SER A 125 11.67 -4.29 14.31
CA SER A 125 11.78 -3.56 13.05
C SER A 125 10.50 -3.74 12.20
N LEU A 126 10.20 -2.76 11.34
CA LEU A 126 9.03 -2.84 10.45
C LEU A 126 9.09 -4.09 9.55
N GLU A 127 10.27 -4.43 9.03
CA GLU A 127 10.45 -5.66 8.24
C GLU A 127 10.15 -6.93 9.05
N ASP A 128 10.59 -7.00 10.31
CA ASP A 128 10.32 -8.14 11.18
C ASP A 128 8.82 -8.24 11.49
N ILE A 129 8.16 -7.09 11.69
CA ILE A 129 6.71 -7.04 11.89
C ILE A 129 5.98 -7.56 10.66
N VAL A 130 6.35 -7.10 9.45
CA VAL A 130 5.74 -7.56 8.19
C VAL A 130 5.94 -9.06 8.01
N LYS A 131 7.18 -9.55 8.12
CA LYS A 131 7.50 -10.98 7.96
C LYS A 131 6.85 -11.84 9.03
N GLY A 132 6.89 -11.38 10.31
CA GLY A 132 6.37 -12.12 11.45
C GLY A 132 4.87 -12.24 11.51
N SER A 133 4.14 -11.20 11.09
CA SER A 133 2.68 -11.13 11.10
C SER A 133 2.03 -11.81 9.88
N PHE A 134 2.79 -12.04 8.81
CA PHE A 134 2.28 -12.71 7.60
C PHE A 134 1.71 -14.09 7.92
N GLY A 135 0.48 -14.34 7.52
CA GLY A 135 -0.24 -15.59 7.79
C GLY A 135 -0.66 -15.80 9.24
N LYS A 136 -0.29 -14.89 10.18
CA LYS A 136 -0.62 -15.01 11.62
C LYS A 136 -1.58 -13.93 12.11
N ASN A 137 -1.40 -12.68 11.67
CA ASN A 137 -2.24 -11.55 12.04
C ASN A 137 -2.53 -10.70 10.80
N ALA A 138 -3.61 -11.01 10.09
CA ALA A 138 -3.96 -10.35 8.84
C ALA A 138 -4.17 -8.83 8.99
N GLY A 139 -4.76 -8.38 10.10
CA GLY A 139 -4.97 -6.96 10.35
C GLY A 139 -3.66 -6.19 10.48
N LEU A 140 -2.75 -6.68 11.33
CA LEU A 140 -1.44 -6.06 11.51
C LEU A 140 -0.61 -6.17 10.23
N PHE A 141 -0.58 -7.34 9.60
CA PHE A 141 0.16 -7.55 8.35
C PHE A 141 -0.26 -6.58 7.25
N ASN A 142 -1.57 -6.42 7.00
CA ASN A 142 -2.06 -5.53 5.96
C ASN A 142 -1.62 -4.08 6.19
N ASN A 143 -1.69 -3.58 7.43
CA ASN A 143 -1.29 -2.21 7.73
C ASN A 143 0.24 -2.03 7.74
N ALA A 144 0.98 -2.96 8.33
CA ALA A 144 2.45 -2.93 8.37
C ALA A 144 3.05 -3.11 6.96
N GLY A 145 2.51 -4.03 6.15
CA GLY A 145 2.93 -4.27 4.78
C GLY A 145 2.69 -3.04 3.90
N GLN A 146 1.49 -2.46 3.97
CA GLN A 146 1.19 -1.22 3.25
C GLN A 146 2.08 -0.06 3.73
N HIS A 147 2.30 0.09 5.03
CA HIS A 147 3.22 1.10 5.52
C HIS A 147 4.65 0.90 4.99
N TYR A 148 5.17 -0.33 5.02
CA TYR A 148 6.47 -0.67 4.45
C TYR A 148 6.56 -0.32 2.96
N ASN A 149 5.57 -0.76 2.17
CA ASN A 149 5.53 -0.50 0.73
C ASN A 149 5.53 1.01 0.43
N HIS A 150 4.73 1.79 1.16
CA HIS A 150 4.61 3.23 0.95
C HIS A 150 5.82 4.04 1.44
N MET A 151 6.53 3.59 2.49
CA MET A 151 7.79 4.22 2.91
C MET A 151 8.83 4.25 1.78
N HIS A 152 8.83 3.23 0.93
CA HIS A 152 9.70 3.15 -0.23
C HIS A 152 9.06 3.79 -1.47
N PHE A 153 7.74 3.70 -1.63
CA PHE A 153 7.03 4.20 -2.82
C PHE A 153 7.32 5.68 -3.08
N TRP A 154 7.29 6.52 -2.05
CA TRP A 154 7.61 7.94 -2.18
C TRP A 154 9.05 8.19 -2.63
N LYS A 155 9.99 7.37 -2.22
CA LYS A 155 11.42 7.47 -2.58
C LYS A 155 11.72 6.88 -3.95
N TRP A 156 10.92 5.91 -4.40
CA TRP A 156 11.02 5.35 -5.76
C TRP A 156 10.58 6.33 -6.84
N MET A 157 9.94 7.42 -6.46
CA MET A 157 9.57 8.50 -7.38
C MET A 157 10.37 9.77 -7.11
N LYS A 158 10.55 10.58 -8.14
CA LYS A 158 11.11 11.93 -8.05
C LYS A 158 10.61 12.81 -9.18
N PRO A 159 10.62 14.15 -9.01
CA PRO A 159 10.44 15.09 -10.12
C PRO A 159 11.45 14.81 -11.23
N ASN A 160 11.00 14.84 -12.47
CA ASN A 160 11.83 14.53 -13.64
C ASN A 160 12.57 13.18 -13.52
N GLY A 161 11.85 12.17 -13.02
CA GLY A 161 12.34 10.80 -12.92
C GLY A 161 12.37 10.07 -14.25
N GLY A 162 12.54 8.75 -14.21
CA GLY A 162 12.73 7.95 -15.41
C GLY A 162 14.14 8.12 -16.00
N GLY A 163 14.25 8.01 -17.32
CA GLY A 163 15.52 8.19 -18.05
C GLY A 163 16.49 7.02 -17.91
N ALA A 164 17.78 7.33 -17.87
CA ALA A 164 18.85 6.34 -17.84
C ALA A 164 18.93 5.59 -16.50
N ILE A 165 19.13 4.29 -16.58
CA ILE A 165 19.33 3.41 -15.42
C ILE A 165 20.85 3.39 -15.11
N PRO A 166 21.27 3.49 -13.83
CA PRO A 166 22.69 3.39 -13.46
C PRO A 166 23.31 2.06 -13.87
N GLY A 167 24.59 2.07 -14.26
CA GLY A 167 25.20 0.95 -14.97
C GLY A 167 25.27 -0.38 -14.23
N LYS A 168 25.41 -0.39 -12.90
CA LYS A 168 25.36 -1.64 -12.12
C LYS A 168 23.97 -2.25 -12.10
N LEU A 169 22.96 -1.41 -11.88
CA LEU A 169 21.57 -1.83 -11.90
C LEU A 169 21.15 -2.23 -13.32
N GLU A 170 21.54 -1.44 -14.34
CA GLU A 170 21.28 -1.76 -15.73
C GLU A 170 21.79 -3.16 -16.09
N LYS A 171 23.07 -3.43 -15.76
CA LYS A 171 23.66 -4.75 -15.98
C LYS A 171 22.90 -5.85 -15.26
N ALA A 172 22.51 -5.65 -14.00
CA ALA A 172 21.78 -6.65 -13.23
C ALA A 172 20.39 -6.93 -13.81
N ILE A 173 19.71 -5.91 -14.33
CA ILE A 173 18.44 -6.05 -15.02
C ILE A 173 18.62 -6.85 -16.31
N ILE A 174 19.65 -6.54 -17.11
CA ILE A 174 19.94 -7.28 -18.33
C ILE A 174 20.27 -8.75 -18.03
N ASP A 175 21.10 -9.00 -17.02
CA ASP A 175 21.48 -10.37 -16.61
C ASP A 175 20.26 -11.17 -16.06
N GLY A 176 19.31 -10.50 -15.40
CA GLY A 176 18.16 -11.15 -14.77
C GLY A 176 16.93 -11.28 -15.69
N VAL A 177 16.64 -10.26 -16.47
CA VAL A 177 15.40 -10.15 -17.27
C VAL A 177 15.66 -10.24 -18.77
N GLY A 178 16.86 -9.84 -19.22
CA GLY A 178 17.32 -9.93 -20.61
C GLY A 178 17.54 -8.59 -21.29
N SER A 179 16.69 -7.59 -21.09
CA SER A 179 16.91 -6.21 -21.57
C SER A 179 16.11 -5.20 -20.73
N ILE A 180 16.46 -3.93 -20.88
CA ILE A 180 15.72 -2.83 -20.22
C ILE A 180 14.29 -2.71 -20.78
N ASP A 181 14.12 -2.80 -22.08
CA ASP A 181 12.80 -2.72 -22.70
C ASP A 181 11.90 -3.87 -22.25
N LYS A 182 12.44 -5.09 -22.25
CA LYS A 182 11.73 -6.26 -21.75
C LYS A 182 11.35 -6.11 -20.26
N MET A 183 12.25 -5.57 -19.43
CA MET A 183 11.95 -5.30 -18.03
C MET A 183 10.78 -4.32 -17.89
N LYS A 184 10.78 -3.22 -18.65
CA LYS A 184 9.68 -2.24 -18.63
C LYS A 184 8.36 -2.85 -19.07
N GLU A 185 8.38 -3.64 -20.15
CA GLU A 185 7.20 -4.35 -20.64
C GLU A 185 6.65 -5.34 -19.59
N GLU A 186 7.51 -6.18 -19.03
CA GLU A 186 7.12 -7.16 -18.01
C GLU A 186 6.61 -6.44 -16.73
N PHE A 187 7.22 -5.34 -16.30
CA PHE A 187 6.79 -4.57 -15.15
C PHE A 187 5.39 -3.98 -15.36
N ILE A 188 5.15 -3.36 -16.51
CA ILE A 188 3.82 -2.86 -16.89
C ILE A 188 2.82 -4.01 -16.93
N GLN A 189 3.17 -5.13 -17.58
CA GLN A 189 2.30 -6.29 -17.71
C GLN A 189 1.99 -6.93 -16.35
N ALA A 190 2.96 -6.98 -15.42
CA ALA A 190 2.73 -7.44 -14.05
C ALA A 190 1.68 -6.57 -13.34
N GLY A 191 1.78 -5.24 -13.45
CA GLY A 191 0.80 -4.31 -12.86
C GLY A 191 -0.57 -4.38 -13.52
N VAL A 192 -0.64 -4.47 -14.86
CA VAL A 192 -1.90 -4.60 -15.60
C VAL A 192 -2.64 -5.89 -15.24
N THR A 193 -1.90 -7.00 -15.13
CA THR A 193 -2.48 -8.32 -14.84
C THR A 193 -2.62 -8.60 -13.35
N GLN A 194 -2.25 -7.67 -12.46
CA GLN A 194 -2.60 -7.77 -11.05
C GLN A 194 -4.10 -7.58 -10.89
N PHE A 195 -4.80 -8.68 -10.62
CA PHE A 195 -6.26 -8.64 -10.45
C PHE A 195 -6.62 -7.95 -9.14
N GLY A 196 -7.46 -6.92 -9.22
CA GLY A 196 -7.84 -6.11 -8.07
C GLY A 196 -6.71 -5.22 -7.55
N SER A 197 -6.68 -5.05 -6.24
CA SER A 197 -5.68 -4.25 -5.54
C SER A 197 -4.37 -5.00 -5.36
N GLY A 198 -3.25 -4.30 -5.44
CA GLY A 198 -1.94 -4.91 -5.25
C GLY A 198 -0.80 -4.03 -5.75
N TRP A 199 0.32 -4.67 -6.05
CA TRP A 199 1.57 -4.05 -6.44
C TRP A 199 2.27 -4.82 -7.56
N CYS A 200 3.05 -4.14 -8.37
CA CYS A 200 4.05 -4.76 -9.24
C CYS A 200 5.46 -4.33 -8.82
N TRP A 201 6.45 -5.22 -9.04
CA TRP A 201 7.76 -5.13 -8.42
C TRP A 201 8.90 -5.45 -9.37
N LEU A 202 10.03 -4.74 -9.19
CA LEU A 202 11.35 -5.33 -9.39
C LEU A 202 11.86 -5.80 -8.03
N ALA A 203 12.40 -7.00 -7.98
CA ALA A 203 12.93 -7.59 -6.76
C ALA A 203 14.21 -8.37 -7.04
N VAL A 204 15.03 -8.55 -6.02
CA VAL A 204 16.20 -9.45 -6.06
C VAL A 204 15.82 -10.76 -5.39
N LYS A 205 15.93 -11.86 -6.13
CA LYS A 205 15.75 -13.23 -5.63
C LYS A 205 16.91 -14.09 -6.09
N ASP A 206 17.53 -14.80 -5.17
CA ASP A 206 18.67 -15.68 -5.45
C ASP A 206 19.79 -14.97 -6.27
N GLY A 207 20.05 -13.68 -5.91
CA GLY A 207 21.05 -12.85 -6.57
C GLY A 207 20.65 -12.29 -7.94
N LYS A 208 19.46 -12.55 -8.44
CA LYS A 208 18.97 -12.08 -9.75
C LYS A 208 17.83 -11.09 -9.62
N VAL A 209 17.82 -10.10 -10.50
CA VAL A 209 16.68 -9.20 -10.65
C VAL A 209 15.56 -9.93 -11.38
N ILE A 210 14.36 -9.85 -10.81
CA ILE A 210 13.13 -10.42 -11.36
C ILE A 210 12.01 -9.39 -11.37
N VAL A 211 11.05 -9.56 -12.27
CA VAL A 211 9.75 -8.87 -12.23
C VAL A 211 8.72 -9.78 -11.57
N THR A 212 7.91 -9.25 -10.68
CA THR A 212 6.83 -9.99 -10.01
C THR A 212 5.66 -9.07 -9.64
N LYS A 213 4.61 -9.63 -9.06
CA LYS A 213 3.44 -8.90 -8.53
C LYS A 213 2.91 -9.57 -7.28
N SER A 214 2.16 -8.81 -6.48
CA SER A 214 1.53 -9.32 -5.26
C SER A 214 0.17 -8.68 -5.04
N ALA A 215 -0.71 -9.36 -4.31
CA ALA A 215 -2.02 -8.85 -3.96
C ALA A 215 -1.96 -7.97 -2.71
N ASN A 216 -2.90 -7.05 -2.59
CA ASN A 216 -3.15 -6.23 -1.40
C ASN A 216 -1.89 -5.53 -0.86
N GLY A 217 -1.53 -5.77 0.40
CA GLY A 217 -0.35 -5.23 1.08
C GLY A 217 0.88 -6.14 1.04
N GLU A 218 0.80 -7.26 0.33
CA GLU A 218 1.93 -8.18 0.19
C GLU A 218 3.06 -7.54 -0.61
N SER A 219 4.28 -8.00 -0.33
CA SER A 219 5.49 -7.60 -1.04
C SER A 219 6.44 -8.78 -1.20
N PRO A 220 7.48 -8.68 -2.04
CA PRO A 220 8.50 -9.72 -2.18
C PRO A 220 9.16 -10.17 -0.87
N LEU A 221 9.14 -9.34 0.19
CA LEU A 221 9.70 -9.70 1.51
C LEU A 221 9.12 -10.99 2.08
N VAL A 222 7.83 -11.25 1.88
CA VAL A 222 7.16 -12.44 2.44
C VAL A 222 7.33 -13.69 1.58
N THR A 223 7.93 -13.54 0.39
CA THR A 223 8.26 -14.64 -0.53
C THR A 223 9.76 -14.91 -0.63
N GLY A 224 10.56 -14.30 0.27
CA GLY A 224 12.01 -14.49 0.32
C GLY A 224 12.79 -13.70 -0.75
N ALA A 225 12.18 -12.70 -1.38
CA ALA A 225 12.86 -11.78 -2.28
C ALA A 225 12.94 -10.38 -1.66
N LYS A 226 13.88 -9.56 -2.11
CA LYS A 226 14.07 -8.19 -1.63
C LYS A 226 13.52 -7.21 -2.67
N PRO A 227 12.46 -6.42 -2.38
CA PRO A 227 11.93 -5.43 -3.30
C PRO A 227 12.95 -4.30 -3.52
N ILE A 228 13.14 -3.90 -4.77
CA ILE A 228 14.02 -2.77 -5.13
C ILE A 228 13.28 -1.64 -5.83
N LEU A 229 12.14 -1.93 -6.47
CA LEU A 229 11.18 -0.99 -7.02
C LEU A 229 9.77 -1.57 -6.88
N GLY A 230 8.81 -0.77 -6.48
CA GLY A 230 7.40 -1.13 -6.44
C GLY A 230 6.52 -0.04 -7.03
N CYS A 231 5.45 -0.44 -7.70
CA CYS A 231 4.39 0.46 -8.12
C CYS A 231 3.06 -0.02 -7.55
N ASP A 232 2.38 0.89 -6.87
CA ASP A 232 1.06 0.66 -6.30
C ASP A 232 0.01 0.64 -7.41
N VAL A 233 -0.74 -0.46 -7.53
CA VAL A 233 -1.84 -0.60 -8.49
C VAL A 233 -3.22 -0.73 -7.81
N TRP A 234 -3.31 -0.34 -6.54
CA TRP A 234 -4.59 -0.02 -5.94
C TRP A 234 -5.24 1.15 -6.69
N GLU A 235 -6.54 1.15 -6.88
CA GLU A 235 -7.21 2.20 -7.64
C GLU A 235 -7.01 3.60 -7.04
N HIS A 236 -6.92 3.71 -5.70
CA HIS A 236 -6.66 4.98 -5.04
C HIS A 236 -5.33 5.64 -5.44
N SER A 237 -4.37 4.87 -5.94
CA SER A 237 -3.05 5.40 -6.36
C SER A 237 -3.08 6.11 -7.71
N TYR A 238 -4.08 5.84 -8.57
CA TYR A 238 -4.09 6.35 -9.94
C TYR A 238 -5.47 6.79 -10.46
N TYR A 239 -6.58 6.43 -9.79
CA TYR A 239 -7.91 6.63 -10.38
C TYR A 239 -8.30 8.09 -10.57
N ILE A 240 -7.80 9.01 -9.73
CA ILE A 240 -8.02 10.46 -9.88
C ILE A 240 -7.49 10.94 -11.22
N ASP A 241 -6.27 10.54 -11.59
CA ASP A 241 -5.58 11.03 -12.78
C ASP A 241 -5.87 10.22 -14.05
N TYR A 242 -6.00 8.91 -13.90
CA TYR A 242 -6.05 7.97 -15.02
C TYR A 242 -7.38 7.24 -15.17
N ARG A 243 -8.28 7.30 -14.19
CA ARG A 243 -9.51 6.50 -14.14
C ARG A 243 -9.18 5.01 -14.32
N ASN A 244 -9.86 4.32 -15.23
CA ASN A 244 -9.64 2.90 -15.52
C ASN A 244 -8.41 2.61 -16.41
N ARG A 245 -7.58 3.61 -16.71
CA ARG A 245 -6.43 3.48 -17.61
C ARG A 245 -5.15 3.10 -16.84
N ARG A 246 -5.19 2.00 -16.08
CA ARG A 246 -4.02 1.49 -15.34
C ARG A 246 -2.78 1.29 -16.22
N PRO A 247 -2.87 0.84 -17.48
CA PRO A 247 -1.69 0.75 -18.36
C PRO A 247 -0.99 2.10 -18.58
N ASP A 248 -1.76 3.18 -18.76
CA ASP A 248 -1.20 4.53 -18.97
C ASP A 248 -0.50 5.05 -17.71
N TYR A 249 -1.07 4.79 -16.53
CA TYR A 249 -0.44 5.10 -15.25
C TYR A 249 0.90 4.38 -15.07
N LEU A 250 0.93 3.06 -15.32
CA LEU A 250 2.15 2.26 -15.20
C LEU A 250 3.22 2.72 -16.17
N LYS A 251 2.83 3.06 -17.41
CA LYS A 251 3.75 3.63 -18.40
C LYS A 251 4.30 4.98 -17.94
N ALA A 252 3.43 5.88 -17.48
CA ALA A 252 3.85 7.18 -16.97
C ALA A 252 4.80 7.03 -15.78
N PHE A 253 4.52 6.12 -14.85
CA PHE A 253 5.36 5.82 -13.70
C PHE A 253 6.76 5.39 -14.12
N ILE A 254 6.89 4.33 -14.95
CA ILE A 254 8.19 3.75 -15.29
C ILE A 254 9.05 4.68 -16.16
N GLU A 255 8.42 5.49 -17.02
CA GLU A 255 9.10 6.36 -17.96
C GLU A 255 9.48 7.73 -17.38
N ASN A 256 8.69 8.26 -16.40
CA ASN A 256 8.80 9.66 -16.01
C ASN A 256 8.93 9.90 -14.51
N LEU A 257 8.65 8.93 -13.66
CA LEU A 257 8.63 9.14 -12.22
C LEU A 257 9.73 8.39 -11.48
N VAL A 258 10.21 7.25 -12.01
CA VAL A 258 11.13 6.38 -11.25
C VAL A 258 12.44 7.09 -10.93
N ASN A 259 12.80 7.07 -9.64
CA ASN A 259 14.10 7.49 -9.12
C ASN A 259 15.10 6.32 -9.19
N TRP A 260 15.70 6.12 -10.37
CA TRP A 260 16.61 5.01 -10.61
C TRP A 260 17.84 4.99 -9.69
N ALA A 261 18.28 6.16 -9.18
CA ALA A 261 19.36 6.22 -8.21
C ALA A 261 18.98 5.51 -6.90
N TYR A 262 17.76 5.76 -6.39
CA TYR A 262 17.28 5.08 -5.20
C TYR A 262 17.03 3.59 -5.44
N VAL A 263 16.59 3.20 -6.64
CA VAL A 263 16.45 1.78 -7.02
C VAL A 263 17.82 1.09 -7.02
N GLU A 264 18.89 1.75 -7.49
CA GLU A 264 20.25 1.21 -7.42
C GLU A 264 20.73 1.04 -5.97
N GLU A 265 20.50 2.04 -5.10
CA GLU A 265 20.80 1.92 -3.66
C GLU A 265 20.12 0.70 -3.02
N MET A 266 18.83 0.51 -3.33
CA MET A 266 18.07 -0.65 -2.87
C MET A 266 18.62 -1.97 -3.44
N TYR A 267 19.04 -1.99 -4.72
CA TYR A 267 19.68 -3.15 -5.33
C TYR A 267 21.01 -3.47 -4.64
N GLU A 268 21.87 -2.48 -4.44
CA GLU A 268 23.16 -2.69 -3.76
C GLU A 268 22.98 -3.19 -2.31
N ALA A 269 21.96 -2.72 -1.61
CA ALA A 269 21.60 -3.25 -0.28
C ALA A 269 21.05 -4.68 -0.35
N ALA A 270 20.34 -5.01 -1.42
CA ALA A 270 19.73 -6.32 -1.60
C ALA A 270 20.74 -7.45 -1.87
N ILE A 271 21.87 -7.15 -2.50
CA ILE A 271 22.91 -8.14 -2.88
C ILE A 271 24.00 -8.33 -1.81
N LYS A 272 24.00 -7.52 -0.75
CA LYS A 272 24.87 -7.70 0.42
C LYS A 272 24.35 -8.82 1.33
#